data_3d7630ebc8542edb8152d3a50c725462
#
_entry.id   3d7630ebc8542edb8152d3a50c725462
#
_cell.length_a   1.000
_cell.length_b   1.000
_cell.length_c   1.000
_cell.angle_alpha   90.00
_cell.angle_beta   90.00
_cell.angle_gamma   90.00
#
_symmetry.space_group_name_H-M   'P 1'
#
loop_
_entity.id
_entity.type
_entity.pdbx_description
1 polymer ?
#
loop_
_entity_poly.entity_id
_entity_poly.type
_entity_poly.pdbx_seq_one_letter_code
_entity_poly.pdbx_strand_id
1 'polypeptide(L)'
;KSTFLQDASEAETVLLGAYRSLIEEGTYALNLSIMFSMGTDISQVEGSTTENWRITPTNAFPATQSEIQESWQALYEGVYRTNDFIERCAARIGSWSVEDRNKGVIYIAEARALRALFYFELVRRWGRIPLMTATSQSEMHPSTCTGCSGRSICLH
;
A
#
# COMPACT_ATOMS: atom_id res chain seq x y z
N LYS A 1 -22.72 -13.83 -9.26
CA LYS A 1 -21.44 -14.16 -9.94
C LYS A 1 -20.94 -12.86 -10.53
N SER A 2 -19.83 -12.34 -10.01
CA SER A 2 -19.19 -11.14 -10.56
C SER A 2 -18.70 -11.45 -11.97
N THR A 3 -19.26 -10.77 -12.98
CA THR A 3 -18.86 -10.84 -14.39
C THR A 3 -17.66 -9.95 -14.71
N PHE A 4 -16.98 -9.45 -13.70
CA PHE A 4 -15.85 -8.52 -13.80
C PHE A 4 -14.52 -9.25 -14.02
N LEU A 5 -13.56 -8.66 -14.72
CA LEU A 5 -12.27 -9.23 -15.15
C LEU A 5 -12.42 -10.34 -16.22
N GLN A 6 -13.07 -10.00 -17.34
CA GLN A 6 -13.25 -10.93 -18.46
C GLN A 6 -12.18 -10.80 -19.53
N ASP A 7 -11.52 -9.66 -19.61
CA ASP A 7 -10.49 -9.35 -20.59
C ASP A 7 -9.37 -8.48 -20.00
N ALA A 8 -8.34 -8.22 -20.82
CA ALA A 8 -7.20 -7.40 -20.42
C ALA A 8 -7.57 -5.93 -20.16
N SER A 9 -8.59 -5.38 -20.82
CA SER A 9 -9.01 -3.99 -20.65
C SER A 9 -9.66 -3.74 -19.28
N GLU A 10 -10.51 -4.68 -18.86
CA GLU A 10 -11.08 -4.64 -17.52
C GLU A 10 -9.99 -4.82 -16.44
N ALA A 11 -9.02 -5.71 -16.69
CA ALA A 11 -7.89 -5.90 -15.79
C ALA A 11 -7.04 -4.65 -15.65
N GLU A 12 -6.77 -3.94 -16.73
CA GLU A 12 -6.05 -2.66 -16.72
C GLU A 12 -6.77 -1.63 -15.85
N THR A 13 -8.07 -1.52 -15.98
CA THR A 13 -8.89 -0.59 -15.19
C THR A 13 -8.77 -0.87 -13.69
N VAL A 14 -8.79 -2.15 -13.28
CA VAL A 14 -8.62 -2.53 -11.88
C VAL A 14 -7.20 -2.25 -11.38
N LEU A 15 -6.20 -2.53 -12.21
CA LEU A 15 -4.81 -2.24 -11.89
C LEU A 15 -4.58 -0.73 -11.69
N LEU A 16 -5.17 0.12 -12.53
CA LEU A 16 -5.14 1.57 -12.35
C LEU A 16 -5.76 2.00 -11.01
N GLY A 17 -6.80 1.30 -10.55
CA GLY A 17 -7.35 1.48 -9.20
C GLY A 17 -6.33 1.22 -8.09
N ALA A 18 -5.46 0.23 -8.26
CA ALA A 18 -4.36 -0.03 -7.31
C ALA A 18 -3.26 1.06 -7.39
N TYR A 19 -2.93 1.54 -8.58
CA TYR A 19 -2.00 2.69 -8.76
C TYR A 19 -2.51 3.96 -8.10
N ARG A 20 -3.83 4.18 -8.08
CA ARG A 20 -4.43 5.35 -7.43
C ARG A 20 -4.06 5.46 -5.96
N SER A 21 -3.81 4.34 -5.27
CA SER A 21 -3.36 4.36 -3.88
C SER A 21 -2.03 5.08 -3.67
N LEU A 22 -1.22 5.29 -4.71
CA LEU A 22 0.01 6.08 -4.62
C LEU A 22 -0.22 7.59 -4.50
N ILE A 23 -1.37 8.08 -4.96
CA ILE A 23 -1.69 9.52 -5.02
C ILE A 23 -2.78 9.91 -4.01
N GLU A 24 -3.02 9.10 -2.99
CA GLU A 24 -3.88 9.44 -1.86
C GLU A 24 -3.13 10.31 -0.84
N GLU A 25 -3.84 11.09 -0.04
CA GLU A 25 -3.23 12.01 0.94
C GLU A 25 -2.33 11.27 1.94
N GLY A 26 -2.74 10.08 2.37
CA GLY A 26 -1.94 9.21 3.23
C GLY A 26 -0.66 8.69 2.60
N THR A 27 -0.48 8.84 1.28
CA THR A 27 0.69 8.38 0.53
C THR A 27 1.48 9.55 -0.09
N TYR A 28 1.87 9.45 -1.36
CA TYR A 28 2.76 10.43 -2.01
C TYR A 28 2.11 11.78 -2.30
N ALA A 29 0.76 11.89 -2.29
CA ALA A 29 0.14 13.19 -2.50
C ALA A 29 0.49 14.19 -1.39
N LEU A 30 0.62 13.74 -0.13
CA LEU A 30 0.91 14.62 1.00
C LEU A 30 1.81 13.99 2.07
N ASN A 31 1.28 13.03 2.86
CA ASN A 31 1.91 12.61 4.11
C ASN A 31 3.31 12.01 3.93
N LEU A 32 3.49 11.12 2.96
CA LEU A 32 4.80 10.53 2.71
C LEU A 32 5.81 11.54 2.18
N SER A 33 5.36 12.48 1.36
CA SER A 33 6.19 13.56 0.82
C SER A 33 6.65 14.51 1.94
N ILE A 34 5.77 14.86 2.88
CA ILE A 34 6.09 15.68 4.06
C ILE A 34 7.07 14.96 4.95
N MET A 35 6.82 13.69 5.32
CA MET A 35 7.70 12.91 6.17
C MET A 35 9.13 12.78 5.64
N PHE A 36 9.28 12.71 4.31
CA PHE A 36 10.59 12.57 3.70
C PHE A 36 11.32 13.87 3.50
N SER A 37 10.60 14.87 2.96
CA SER A 37 11.23 16.10 2.53
C SER A 37 11.49 17.05 3.69
N MET A 38 10.66 17.03 4.72
CA MET A 38 10.67 18.02 5.79
C MET A 38 11.27 17.53 7.11
N GLY A 39 11.53 16.23 7.24
CA GLY A 39 12.17 15.64 8.45
C GLY A 39 13.69 15.49 8.33
N THR A 40 14.34 16.26 7.46
CA THR A 40 15.78 16.25 7.24
C THR A 40 16.44 17.42 7.94
N ASP A 41 17.77 17.35 8.11
CA ASP A 41 18.59 18.41 8.68
C ASP A 41 18.73 19.66 7.78
N ILE A 42 18.37 19.53 6.50
CA ILE A 42 18.47 20.61 5.50
C ILE A 42 17.12 21.26 5.14
N SER A 43 16.02 20.74 5.65
CA SER A 43 14.70 21.32 5.41
C SER A 43 13.89 21.40 6.71
N GLN A 44 13.23 22.54 6.91
CA GLN A 44 12.41 22.80 8.09
C GLN A 44 11.08 23.41 7.66
N VAL A 45 10.02 23.05 8.36
CA VAL A 45 8.70 23.67 8.17
C VAL A 45 8.66 24.98 8.93
N GLU A 46 8.37 26.08 8.24
CA GLU A 46 8.10 27.37 8.87
C GLU A 46 6.67 27.42 9.46
N GLY A 47 6.53 28.18 10.56
CA GLY A 47 5.27 28.49 11.19
C GLY A 47 5.03 27.80 12.53
N SER A 48 3.82 27.93 13.06
CA SER A 48 3.43 27.39 14.35
C SER A 48 3.32 25.87 14.33
N THR A 49 3.83 25.20 15.36
CA THR A 49 3.70 23.75 15.58
C THR A 49 2.33 23.33 16.13
N THR A 50 1.32 24.20 16.05
CA THR A 50 -0.03 23.89 16.51
C THR A 50 -0.79 22.93 15.59
N GLU A 51 -0.35 22.78 14.35
CA GLU A 51 -0.95 21.85 13.40
C GLU A 51 -0.19 20.53 13.35
N ASN A 52 -0.90 19.41 13.41
CA ASN A 52 -0.33 18.07 13.52
C ASN A 52 0.70 17.75 12.42
N TRP A 53 0.40 18.10 11.18
CA TRP A 53 1.29 17.83 10.05
C TRP A 53 2.65 18.56 10.17
N ARG A 54 2.70 19.69 10.92
CA ARG A 54 3.93 20.45 11.17
C ARG A 54 4.79 19.85 12.27
N ILE A 55 4.21 19.01 13.12
CA ILE A 55 4.95 18.28 14.17
C ILE A 55 5.66 17.07 13.60
N THR A 56 5.08 16.43 12.55
CA THR A 56 5.66 15.22 11.95
C THR A 56 7.13 15.37 11.54
N PRO A 57 7.55 16.45 10.87
CA PRO A 57 8.95 16.65 10.47
C PRO A 57 9.91 16.88 11.64
N THR A 58 9.45 17.20 12.84
CA THR A 58 10.32 17.46 13.99
C THR A 58 10.86 16.18 14.64
N ASN A 59 10.41 15.00 14.21
CA ASN A 59 10.71 13.70 14.84
C ASN A 59 10.34 13.61 16.33
N ALA A 60 9.49 14.51 16.81
CA ALA A 60 9.01 14.59 18.20
C ALA A 60 7.48 14.43 18.28
N PHE A 61 6.90 13.66 17.36
CA PHE A 61 5.46 13.43 17.27
C PHE A 61 5.02 12.22 18.11
N PRO A 62 3.79 12.24 18.67
CA PRO A 62 3.25 11.11 19.39
C PRO A 62 2.88 9.97 18.42
N ALA A 63 2.93 8.71 18.89
CA ALA A 63 2.54 7.54 18.11
C ALA A 63 1.05 7.55 17.66
N THR A 64 0.24 8.40 18.29
CA THR A 64 -1.19 8.59 17.98
C THR A 64 -1.46 9.65 16.92
N GLN A 65 -0.42 10.16 16.25
CA GLN A 65 -0.59 11.19 15.25
C GLN A 65 -1.39 10.69 14.05
N SER A 66 -2.42 11.47 13.63
CA SER A 66 -3.35 11.10 12.56
C SER A 66 -2.65 10.82 11.23
N GLU A 67 -1.71 11.66 10.84
CA GLU A 67 -0.97 11.54 9.56
C GLU A 67 -0.15 10.25 9.48
N ILE A 68 0.39 9.80 10.61
CA ILE A 68 1.10 8.52 10.70
C ILE A 68 0.13 7.34 10.52
N GLN A 69 -1.02 7.41 11.19
CA GLN A 69 -2.05 6.38 11.09
C GLN A 69 -2.66 6.33 9.70
N GLU A 70 -2.96 7.47 9.09
CA GLU A 70 -3.49 7.58 7.73
C GLU A 70 -2.51 6.99 6.71
N SER A 71 -1.21 7.28 6.84
CA SER A 71 -0.18 6.73 5.96
C SER A 71 -0.09 5.21 6.08
N TRP A 72 -0.15 4.68 7.29
CA TRP A 72 -0.18 3.25 7.54
C TRP A 72 -1.39 2.59 6.87
N GLN A 73 -2.58 3.14 7.07
CA GLN A 73 -3.82 2.62 6.50
C GLN A 73 -3.81 2.68 4.97
N ALA A 74 -3.41 3.81 4.38
CA ALA A 74 -3.36 3.99 2.94
C ALA A 74 -2.37 3.04 2.25
N LEU A 75 -1.20 2.81 2.85
CA LEU A 75 -0.22 1.86 2.33
C LEU A 75 -0.74 0.40 2.39
N TYR A 76 -1.37 0.01 3.50
CA TYR A 76 -1.97 -1.33 3.59
C TYR A 76 -3.21 -1.50 2.70
N GLU A 77 -3.97 -0.45 2.45
CA GLU A 77 -5.03 -0.47 1.44
C GLU A 77 -4.45 -0.70 0.04
N GLY A 78 -3.34 -0.08 -0.29
CA GLY A 78 -2.60 -0.35 -1.52
C GLY A 78 -2.14 -1.82 -1.63
N VAL A 79 -1.63 -2.39 -0.53
CA VAL A 79 -1.30 -3.83 -0.45
C VAL A 79 -2.54 -4.69 -0.68
N TYR A 80 -3.67 -4.36 -0.05
CA TYR A 80 -4.92 -5.08 -0.23
C TYR A 80 -5.40 -5.05 -1.69
N ARG A 81 -5.48 -3.87 -2.30
CA ARG A 81 -5.90 -3.69 -3.71
C ARG A 81 -5.02 -4.48 -4.68
N THR A 82 -3.70 -4.51 -4.43
CA THR A 82 -2.78 -5.30 -5.26
C THR A 82 -2.95 -6.81 -5.06
N ASN A 83 -3.17 -7.28 -3.82
CA ASN A 83 -3.47 -8.70 -3.55
C ASN A 83 -4.77 -9.13 -4.22
N ASP A 84 -5.85 -8.34 -4.07
CA ASP A 84 -7.16 -8.60 -4.67
C ASP A 84 -7.06 -8.69 -6.20
N PHE A 85 -6.33 -7.75 -6.82
CA PHE A 85 -6.08 -7.79 -8.25
C PHE A 85 -5.33 -9.06 -8.68
N ILE A 86 -4.23 -9.39 -8.01
CA ILE A 86 -3.41 -10.57 -8.34
C ILE A 86 -4.24 -11.85 -8.24
N GLU A 87 -5.01 -12.03 -7.17
CA GLU A 87 -5.83 -13.22 -6.96
C GLU A 87 -6.95 -13.35 -8.00
N ARG A 88 -7.68 -12.27 -8.25
CA ARG A 88 -8.78 -12.28 -9.22
C ARG A 88 -8.28 -12.44 -10.65
N CYS A 89 -7.22 -11.76 -11.02
CA CYS A 89 -6.63 -11.86 -12.35
C CYS A 89 -6.07 -13.26 -12.59
N ALA A 90 -5.34 -13.84 -11.64
CA ALA A 90 -4.81 -15.19 -11.73
C ALA A 90 -5.92 -16.26 -11.88
N ALA A 91 -7.06 -16.05 -11.21
CA ALA A 91 -8.20 -16.97 -11.32
C ALA A 91 -8.91 -16.93 -12.68
N ARG A 92 -8.81 -15.81 -13.40
CA ARG A 92 -9.55 -15.56 -14.66
C ARG A 92 -8.71 -15.67 -15.92
N ILE A 93 -7.42 -15.38 -15.82
CA ILE A 93 -6.49 -15.31 -16.96
C ILE A 93 -6.50 -16.57 -17.85
N GLY A 94 -6.81 -17.74 -17.28
CA GLY A 94 -6.93 -19.00 -18.02
C GLY A 94 -8.06 -19.04 -19.06
N SER A 95 -9.11 -18.24 -18.87
CA SER A 95 -10.29 -18.16 -19.77
C SER A 95 -10.17 -17.09 -20.84
N TRP A 96 -9.13 -16.27 -20.81
CA TRP A 96 -8.94 -15.16 -21.74
C TRP A 96 -8.34 -15.61 -23.07
N SER A 97 -8.42 -14.72 -24.09
CA SER A 97 -7.73 -14.91 -25.36
C SER A 97 -6.21 -15.02 -25.14
N VAL A 98 -5.47 -15.57 -26.09
CA VAL A 98 -4.01 -15.69 -26.01
C VAL A 98 -3.35 -14.32 -25.87
N GLU A 99 -3.84 -13.33 -26.60
CA GLU A 99 -3.33 -11.95 -26.56
C GLU A 99 -3.59 -11.31 -25.18
N ASP A 100 -4.82 -11.38 -24.68
CA ASP A 100 -5.19 -10.82 -23.37
C ASP A 100 -4.46 -11.52 -22.23
N ARG A 101 -4.24 -12.84 -22.35
CA ARG A 101 -3.46 -13.61 -21.37
C ARG A 101 -2.03 -13.09 -21.26
N ASN A 102 -1.38 -12.78 -22.38
CA ASN A 102 -0.04 -12.22 -22.38
C ASN A 102 0.00 -10.86 -21.66
N LYS A 103 -0.98 -9.99 -21.94
CA LYS A 103 -1.12 -8.72 -21.21
C LYS A 103 -1.40 -8.94 -19.71
N GLY A 104 -2.28 -9.88 -19.38
CA GLY A 104 -2.62 -10.20 -18.00
C GLY A 104 -1.44 -10.67 -17.17
N VAL A 105 -0.50 -11.43 -17.76
CA VAL A 105 0.75 -11.83 -17.09
C VAL A 105 1.60 -10.60 -16.76
N ILE A 106 1.68 -9.63 -17.67
CA ILE A 106 2.41 -8.37 -17.45
C ILE A 106 1.74 -7.58 -16.30
N TYR A 107 0.42 -7.44 -16.33
CA TYR A 107 -0.33 -6.71 -15.29
C TYR A 107 -0.20 -7.35 -13.89
N ILE A 108 -0.14 -8.69 -13.81
CA ILE A 108 0.16 -9.38 -12.55
C ILE A 108 1.58 -9.05 -12.08
N ALA A 109 2.56 -8.99 -12.97
CA ALA A 109 3.93 -8.62 -12.62
C ALA A 109 4.01 -7.16 -12.14
N GLU A 110 3.31 -6.24 -12.79
CA GLU A 110 3.18 -4.84 -12.36
C GLU A 110 2.54 -4.72 -10.97
N ALA A 111 1.44 -5.45 -10.73
CA ALA A 111 0.79 -5.45 -9.42
C ALA A 111 1.71 -5.99 -8.31
N ARG A 112 2.55 -6.99 -8.61
CA ARG A 112 3.56 -7.49 -7.66
C ARG A 112 4.64 -6.45 -7.38
N ALA A 113 5.10 -5.72 -8.39
CA ALA A 113 6.06 -4.63 -8.23
C ALA A 113 5.46 -3.49 -7.40
N LEU A 114 4.20 -3.12 -7.67
CA LEU A 114 3.48 -2.11 -6.91
C LEU A 114 3.31 -2.52 -5.44
N ARG A 115 2.95 -3.78 -5.17
CA ARG A 115 2.89 -4.32 -3.82
C ARG A 115 4.24 -4.25 -3.10
N ALA A 116 5.31 -4.56 -3.80
CA ALA A 116 6.66 -4.46 -3.23
C ALA A 116 7.01 -3.00 -2.89
N LEU A 117 6.57 -2.03 -3.69
CA LEU A 117 6.75 -0.61 -3.40
C LEU A 117 6.00 -0.20 -2.11
N PHE A 118 4.74 -0.62 -1.93
CA PHE A 118 4.00 -0.34 -0.70
C PHE A 118 4.70 -0.93 0.53
N TYR A 119 5.20 -2.17 0.44
CA TYR A 119 5.96 -2.79 1.52
C TYR A 119 7.30 -2.10 1.79
N PHE A 120 7.98 -1.65 0.76
CA PHE A 120 9.20 -0.87 0.91
C PHE A 120 8.95 0.43 1.70
N GLU A 121 7.85 1.13 1.39
CA GLU A 121 7.46 2.33 2.11
C GLU A 121 7.08 2.05 3.57
N LEU A 122 6.40 0.94 3.83
CA LEU A 122 6.07 0.50 5.18
C LEU A 122 7.33 0.14 6.00
N VAL A 123 8.21 -0.69 5.46
CA VAL A 123 9.43 -1.15 6.17
C VAL A 123 10.35 0.02 6.50
N ARG A 124 10.52 0.97 5.58
CA ARG A 124 11.39 2.13 5.79
C ARG A 124 10.97 3.01 6.98
N ARG A 125 9.69 3.03 7.32
CA ARG A 125 9.15 3.91 8.37
C ARG A 125 8.85 3.20 9.66
N TRP A 126 8.30 2.00 9.58
CA TRP A 126 7.86 1.25 10.78
C TRP A 126 8.76 0.06 11.14
N GLY A 127 9.72 -0.29 10.30
CA GLY A 127 10.61 -1.43 10.55
C GLY A 127 9.89 -2.78 10.40
N ARG A 128 9.66 -3.48 11.48
CA ARG A 128 8.97 -4.78 11.45
C ARG A 128 7.48 -4.60 11.21
N ILE A 129 6.98 -5.15 10.13
CA ILE A 129 5.59 -5.03 9.70
C ILE A 129 4.97 -6.39 9.39
N PRO A 130 3.65 -6.57 9.52
CA PRO A 130 2.93 -7.75 9.06
C PRO A 130 3.04 -7.91 7.53
N LEU A 131 3.43 -9.10 7.06
CA LEU A 131 3.46 -9.42 5.64
C LEU A 131 2.15 -10.13 5.25
N MET A 132 1.33 -9.46 4.44
CA MET A 132 0.05 -9.93 3.94
C MET A 132 0.14 -10.18 2.43
N THR A 133 0.13 -11.43 2.00
CA THR A 133 0.27 -11.81 0.58
C THR A 133 -1.02 -12.31 -0.05
N ALA A 134 -2.10 -12.37 0.72
CA ALA A 134 -3.42 -12.79 0.28
C ALA A 134 -4.51 -11.87 0.85
N THR A 135 -5.64 -11.76 0.15
CA THR A 135 -6.79 -10.92 0.58
C THR A 135 -7.39 -11.37 1.91
N SER A 136 -7.49 -12.67 2.16
CA SER A 136 -7.99 -13.22 3.43
C SER A 136 -7.15 -12.81 4.65
N GLN A 137 -5.89 -12.44 4.45
CA GLN A 137 -5.00 -11.96 5.52
C GLN A 137 -5.15 -10.45 5.76
N SER A 138 -5.56 -9.69 4.75
CA SER A 138 -5.70 -8.23 4.84
C SER A 138 -7.00 -7.77 5.48
N GLU A 139 -7.97 -8.67 5.67
CA GLU A 139 -9.17 -8.39 6.48
C GLU A 139 -8.85 -8.32 7.99
N MET A 140 -7.70 -8.87 8.42
CA MET A 140 -7.20 -8.63 9.78
C MET A 140 -6.62 -7.22 9.86
N HIS A 141 -7.38 -6.32 10.45
CA HIS A 141 -6.98 -4.93 10.70
C HIS A 141 -5.62 -4.91 11.41
N PRO A 142 -4.59 -4.22 10.87
CA PRO A 142 -3.25 -4.22 11.46
C PRO A 142 -3.17 -3.65 12.88
N SER A 143 -4.25 -3.04 13.39
CA SER A 143 -4.38 -2.55 14.77
C SER A 143 -4.63 -3.65 15.81
N THR A 144 -4.84 -4.92 15.42
CA THR A 144 -5.17 -6.02 16.31
C THR A 144 -4.10 -7.10 16.44
N CYS A 145 -2.87 -6.83 16.04
CA CYS A 145 -1.75 -7.74 16.31
C CYS A 145 -1.37 -7.77 17.80
N THR A 146 -2.29 -8.20 18.65
CA THR A 146 -2.02 -8.73 19.99
C THR A 146 -1.96 -10.26 19.89
N GLY A 147 -0.82 -10.81 19.51
CA GLY A 147 -0.60 -12.25 19.51
C GLY A 147 -0.14 -12.82 18.17
N CYS A 148 1.14 -12.76 17.92
CA CYS A 148 1.79 -13.49 16.82
C CYS A 148 1.75 -15.01 17.09
N SER A 149 0.68 -15.66 16.66
CA SER A 149 0.66 -17.13 16.52
C SER A 149 0.12 -17.50 15.14
N GLY A 150 0.96 -17.43 14.13
CA GLY A 150 0.63 -17.89 12.79
C GLY A 150 1.46 -17.19 11.72
N ARG A 151 2.59 -17.78 11.35
CA ARG A 151 3.45 -17.49 10.18
C ARG A 151 3.60 -16.01 9.79
N SER A 152 3.98 -15.17 10.71
CA SER A 152 4.52 -13.85 10.41
C SER A 152 6.01 -14.04 10.11
N ILE A 153 6.41 -13.85 8.85
CA ILE A 153 7.82 -13.74 8.51
C ILE A 153 8.24 -12.35 8.99
N CYS A 154 8.82 -12.28 10.19
CA CYS A 154 9.56 -11.11 10.60
C CYS A 154 10.85 -11.09 9.77
N LEU A 155 10.97 -10.16 8.85
CA LEU A 155 12.25 -9.86 8.23
C LEU A 155 13.18 -9.31 9.33
N HIS A 156 14.26 -10.01 9.60
CA HIS A 156 15.38 -9.55 10.45
C HIS A 156 16.25 -8.59 9.70
#